data_6716ce9ecef535a2ee2155bdd21c9098
#
_entry.id   6716ce9ecef535a2ee2155bdd21c9098
#
_cell.length_a   1.000
_cell.length_b   1.000
_cell.length_c   1.000
_cell.angle_alpha   90.00
_cell.angle_beta   90.00
_cell.angle_gamma   90.00
#
_symmetry.space_group_name_H-M   'P 1'
#
loop_
_entity.id
_entity.type
_entity.pdbx_description
1 polymer ?
#
loop_
_entity_poly.entity_id
_entity_poly.type
_entity_poly.pdbx_seq_one_letter_code
_entity_poly.pdbx_strand_id
1 'polypeptide(L)'
;MRSRLSSALVLSLSLSGAAQAADTEYLFDALHGRTPYRASWDKLMKLVQPTPDWLIEFNRNFDGVASQITSLTIDGKSYEISFVCKPTDCAGHRFVVLFDANGEHAYGALGGKDNDPAFYGGPSQPEQDAMAKEVKD
;
A
#
# COMPACT_ATOMS: atom_id res chain seq x y z
N MET A 1 27.24 59.53 -33.20
CA MET A 1 27.10 58.04 -33.22
C MET A 1 26.50 57.57 -31.90
N ARG A 2 25.28 57.18 -31.91
CA ARG A 2 24.57 56.78 -30.68
C ARG A 2 24.44 55.25 -30.65
N SER A 3 25.19 54.66 -29.75
CA SER A 3 25.07 53.21 -29.45
C SER A 3 23.84 52.98 -28.60
N ARG A 4 22.90 52.17 -29.11
CA ARG A 4 21.77 51.71 -28.33
C ARG A 4 22.09 50.31 -27.77
N LEU A 5 22.31 50.27 -26.49
CA LEU A 5 22.39 49.01 -25.74
C LEU A 5 20.92 48.50 -25.50
N SER A 6 20.57 47.41 -26.17
CA SER A 6 19.32 46.72 -25.90
C SER A 6 19.59 45.72 -24.77
N SER A 7 19.07 46.02 -23.59
CA SER A 7 19.06 45.05 -22.47
C SER A 7 17.95 44.05 -22.71
N ALA A 8 18.35 42.84 -23.01
CA ALA A 8 17.41 41.70 -23.03
C ALA A 8 17.17 41.23 -21.58
N LEU A 9 15.94 41.47 -21.15
CA LEU A 9 15.44 40.97 -19.86
C LEU A 9 15.12 39.49 -20.02
N VAL A 10 15.99 38.61 -19.51
CA VAL A 10 15.72 37.17 -19.45
C VAL A 10 14.81 36.92 -18.26
N LEU A 11 13.55 36.68 -18.55
CA LEU A 11 12.57 36.25 -17.54
C LEU A 11 12.75 34.78 -17.31
N SER A 12 13.49 34.42 -16.27
CA SER A 12 13.57 33.00 -15.79
C SER A 12 12.28 32.62 -15.08
N LEU A 13 11.40 31.91 -15.79
CA LEU A 13 10.28 31.20 -15.16
C LEU A 13 10.86 30.03 -14.34
N SER A 14 11.01 30.23 -13.04
CA SER A 14 11.18 29.14 -12.11
C SER A 14 9.84 28.41 -11.98
N LEU A 15 9.72 27.26 -12.66
CA LEU A 15 8.66 26.31 -12.36
C LEU A 15 8.93 25.74 -10.97
N SER A 16 8.33 26.34 -9.96
CA SER A 16 8.20 25.71 -8.66
C SER A 16 7.18 24.59 -8.81
N GLY A 17 7.65 23.36 -9.06
CA GLY A 17 6.83 22.18 -8.98
C GLY A 17 6.34 22.06 -7.54
N ALA A 18 5.08 22.44 -7.29
CA ALA A 18 4.46 22.12 -6.02
C ALA A 18 4.40 20.60 -5.92
N ALA A 19 5.16 20.01 -4.97
CA ALA A 19 4.97 18.62 -4.58
C ALA A 19 3.53 18.53 -4.04
N GLN A 20 2.63 17.94 -4.81
CA GLN A 20 1.30 17.61 -4.31
C GLN A 20 1.50 16.58 -3.20
N ALA A 21 1.00 16.90 -2.00
CA ALA A 21 0.87 15.90 -0.95
C ALA A 21 0.10 14.73 -1.56
N ALA A 22 0.68 13.52 -1.52
CA ALA A 22 -0.02 12.33 -1.97
C ALA A 22 -1.33 12.26 -1.20
N ASP A 23 -2.46 12.19 -1.92
CA ASP A 23 -3.75 11.98 -1.30
C ASP A 23 -3.66 10.73 -0.43
N THR A 24 -4.12 10.85 0.80
CA THR A 24 -4.14 9.74 1.74
C THR A 24 -5.21 8.75 1.28
N GLU A 25 -4.77 7.61 0.76
CA GLU A 25 -5.65 6.57 0.23
C GLU A 25 -5.70 5.39 1.20
N TYR A 26 -6.90 4.96 1.52
CA TYR A 26 -7.12 3.76 2.30
C TYR A 26 -7.14 2.52 1.40
N LEU A 27 -6.86 1.35 1.98
CA LEU A 27 -6.89 0.09 1.25
C LEU A 27 -8.22 -0.13 0.53
N PHE A 28 -9.35 0.14 1.17
CA PHE A 28 -10.67 -0.04 0.55
C PHE A 28 -10.88 0.89 -0.66
N ASP A 29 -10.30 2.09 -0.66
CA ASP A 29 -10.37 3.00 -1.81
C ASP A 29 -9.59 2.44 -3.01
N ALA A 30 -8.40 1.90 -2.77
CA ALA A 30 -7.60 1.26 -3.80
C ALA A 30 -8.29 0.02 -4.39
N LEU A 31 -8.91 -0.78 -3.54
CA LEU A 31 -9.64 -1.99 -3.97
C LEU A 31 -10.91 -1.65 -4.77
N HIS A 32 -11.54 -0.51 -4.51
CA HIS A 32 -12.66 -0.01 -5.31
C HIS A 32 -12.23 0.67 -6.61
N GLY A 33 -11.13 1.42 -6.57
CA GLY A 33 -10.77 2.36 -7.65
C GLY A 33 -9.63 1.94 -8.56
N ARG A 34 -8.75 1.01 -8.13
CA ARG A 34 -7.57 0.62 -8.90
C ARG A 34 -7.66 -0.84 -9.34
N THR A 35 -7.93 -1.05 -10.63
CA THR A 35 -8.10 -2.40 -11.20
C THR A 35 -6.94 -3.35 -10.94
N PRO A 36 -5.64 -2.99 -11.09
CA PRO A 36 -4.54 -3.91 -10.79
C PRO A 36 -4.53 -4.37 -9.32
N TYR A 37 -4.78 -3.46 -8.39
CA TYR A 37 -4.82 -3.75 -6.96
C TYR A 37 -5.95 -4.72 -6.62
N ARG A 38 -7.14 -4.49 -7.17
CA ARG A 38 -8.28 -5.38 -6.99
C ARG A 38 -8.01 -6.77 -7.54
N ALA A 39 -7.45 -6.87 -8.74
CA ALA A 39 -7.16 -8.15 -9.37
C ALA A 39 -6.11 -8.96 -8.59
N SER A 40 -5.04 -8.31 -8.12
CA SER A 40 -4.00 -8.97 -7.31
C SER A 40 -4.51 -9.34 -5.92
N TRP A 41 -5.35 -8.52 -5.31
CA TRP A 41 -6.05 -8.83 -4.07
C TRP A 41 -6.93 -10.07 -4.21
N ASP A 42 -7.73 -10.14 -5.25
CA ASP A 42 -8.64 -11.28 -5.48
C ASP A 42 -7.86 -12.60 -5.66
N LYS A 43 -6.70 -12.55 -6.34
CA LYS A 43 -5.79 -13.71 -6.44
C LYS A 43 -5.22 -14.10 -5.08
N LEU A 44 -4.79 -13.12 -4.30
CA LEU A 44 -4.24 -13.34 -2.96
C LEU A 44 -5.27 -13.99 -2.03
N MET A 45 -6.50 -13.50 -2.04
CA MET A 45 -7.57 -14.02 -1.18
C MET A 45 -7.89 -15.49 -1.45
N LYS A 46 -7.69 -15.97 -2.67
CA LYS A 46 -7.84 -17.41 -2.99
C LYS A 46 -6.80 -18.29 -2.29
N LEU A 47 -5.65 -17.73 -1.92
CA LEU A 47 -4.58 -18.45 -1.23
C LEU A 47 -4.78 -18.48 0.29
N VAL A 48 -5.55 -17.54 0.83
CA VAL A 48 -5.79 -17.43 2.28
C VAL A 48 -6.88 -18.42 2.70
N GLN A 49 -6.44 -19.64 3.04
CA GLN A 49 -7.34 -20.72 3.42
C GLN A 49 -6.87 -21.40 4.72
N PRO A 50 -7.74 -21.55 5.72
CA PRO A 50 -9.11 -21.02 5.80
C PRO A 50 -9.10 -19.51 5.99
N THR A 51 -10.04 -18.83 5.32
CA THR A 51 -10.19 -17.37 5.46
C THR A 51 -10.94 -17.05 6.75
N PRO A 52 -10.43 -16.19 7.64
CA PRO A 52 -11.16 -15.78 8.83
C PRO A 52 -12.47 -15.06 8.50
N ASP A 53 -13.50 -15.26 9.32
CA ASP A 53 -14.83 -14.66 9.08
C ASP A 53 -14.80 -13.15 8.92
N TRP A 54 -14.02 -12.46 9.73
CA TRP A 54 -13.90 -11.00 9.65
C TRP A 54 -13.26 -10.52 8.33
N LEU A 55 -12.37 -11.34 7.74
CA LEU A 55 -11.77 -11.05 6.43
C LEU A 55 -12.74 -11.37 5.29
N ILE A 56 -13.56 -12.41 5.43
CA ILE A 56 -14.66 -12.70 4.51
C ILE A 56 -15.66 -11.53 4.49
N GLU A 57 -15.99 -11.00 5.66
CA GLU A 57 -16.89 -9.83 5.76
C GLU A 57 -16.31 -8.60 5.07
N PHE A 58 -15.03 -8.31 5.31
CA PHE A 58 -14.35 -7.21 4.63
C PHE A 58 -14.41 -7.37 3.10
N ASN A 59 -14.17 -8.58 2.60
CA ASN A 59 -14.15 -8.84 1.16
C ASN A 59 -15.50 -8.63 0.45
N ARG A 60 -16.61 -8.68 1.17
CA ARG A 60 -17.93 -8.50 0.55
C ARG A 60 -18.11 -7.11 -0.05
N ASN A 61 -17.72 -6.09 0.69
CA ASN A 61 -17.96 -4.70 0.33
C ASN A 61 -16.72 -3.83 0.40
N PHE A 62 -15.56 -4.36 0.83
CA PHE A 62 -14.38 -3.61 1.24
C PHE A 62 -14.73 -2.51 2.25
N ASP A 63 -15.61 -2.84 3.18
CA ASP A 63 -16.06 -1.98 4.26
C ASP A 63 -15.58 -2.59 5.59
N GLY A 64 -14.90 -1.78 6.41
CA GLY A 64 -14.33 -2.26 7.66
C GLY A 64 -13.12 -1.45 8.09
N VAL A 65 -12.35 -2.01 9.02
CA VAL A 65 -11.16 -1.36 9.57
C VAL A 65 -9.94 -1.67 8.71
N ALA A 66 -9.51 -0.70 7.95
CA ALA A 66 -8.34 -0.79 7.09
C ALA A 66 -7.44 0.43 7.26
N SER A 67 -6.15 0.24 7.07
CA SER A 67 -5.17 1.32 7.14
C SER A 67 -5.06 2.09 5.83
N GLN A 68 -4.45 3.25 5.93
CA GLN A 68 -3.94 3.97 4.77
C GLN A 68 -2.84 3.16 4.08
N ILE A 69 -2.76 3.28 2.76
CA ILE A 69 -1.66 2.74 2.00
C ILE A 69 -0.42 3.59 2.24
N THR A 70 0.67 2.93 2.59
CA THR A 70 1.97 3.57 2.85
C THR A 70 3.01 3.01 1.90
N SER A 71 3.78 3.90 1.28
CA SER A 71 4.90 3.50 0.42
C SER A 71 6.09 3.09 1.26
N LEU A 72 6.80 2.05 0.81
CA LEU A 72 8.07 1.63 1.41
C LEU A 72 9.00 1.09 0.34
N THR A 73 10.29 1.03 0.67
CA THR A 73 11.33 0.47 -0.18
C THR A 73 11.94 -0.75 0.50
N ILE A 74 12.02 -1.87 -0.22
CA ILE A 74 12.65 -3.11 0.23
C ILE A 74 13.68 -3.50 -0.82
N ASP A 75 14.95 -3.58 -0.43
CA ASP A 75 16.06 -3.94 -1.33
C ASP A 75 16.09 -3.12 -2.64
N GLY A 76 15.85 -1.81 -2.54
CA GLY A 76 15.83 -0.89 -3.68
C GLY A 76 14.56 -0.93 -4.53
N LYS A 77 13.58 -1.77 -4.21
CA LYS A 77 12.30 -1.85 -4.90
C LYS A 77 11.21 -1.11 -4.14
N SER A 78 10.32 -0.45 -4.87
CA SER A 78 9.18 0.27 -4.31
C SER A 78 7.99 -0.67 -4.10
N TYR A 79 7.34 -0.53 -2.95
CA TYR A 79 6.14 -1.26 -2.57
C TYR A 79 5.12 -0.33 -1.94
N GLU A 80 3.90 -0.78 -1.85
CA GLU A 80 2.86 -0.19 -1.03
C GLU A 80 2.33 -1.22 -0.04
N ILE A 81 2.18 -0.83 1.23
CA ILE A 81 1.73 -1.70 2.30
C ILE A 81 0.48 -1.14 2.98
N SER A 82 -0.40 -2.02 3.37
CA SER A 82 -1.60 -1.68 4.14
C SER A 82 -2.06 -2.89 4.94
N PHE A 83 -3.03 -2.70 5.82
CA PHE A 83 -3.65 -3.82 6.51
C PHE A 83 -5.16 -3.63 6.65
N VAL A 84 -5.84 -4.73 6.85
CA VAL A 84 -7.19 -4.83 7.36
C VAL A 84 -7.16 -5.63 8.66
N CYS A 85 -8.02 -5.28 9.60
CA CYS A 85 -8.05 -5.96 10.88
C CYS A 85 -9.47 -6.29 11.32
N LYS A 86 -9.56 -7.23 12.28
CA LYS A 86 -10.83 -7.60 12.88
C LYS A 86 -11.40 -6.41 13.65
N PRO A 87 -12.64 -5.99 13.39
CA PRO A 87 -13.31 -4.97 14.20
C PRO A 87 -13.26 -5.33 15.69
N THR A 88 -12.95 -4.36 16.54
CA THR A 88 -12.81 -4.48 18.00
C THR A 88 -11.59 -5.26 18.50
N ASP A 89 -10.80 -5.89 17.62
CA ASP A 89 -9.58 -6.61 17.99
C ASP A 89 -8.49 -6.50 16.90
N CYS A 90 -8.14 -5.29 16.54
CA CYS A 90 -7.15 -5.01 15.50
C CYS A 90 -5.75 -5.52 15.84
N ALA A 91 -5.35 -5.45 17.10
CA ALA A 91 -4.04 -5.91 17.53
C ALA A 91 -3.92 -7.44 17.48
N GLY A 92 -4.99 -8.16 17.76
CA GLY A 92 -4.99 -9.63 17.80
C GLY A 92 -5.19 -10.31 16.44
N HIS A 93 -5.83 -9.62 15.49
CA HIS A 93 -6.23 -10.19 14.20
C HIS A 93 -6.05 -9.18 13.08
N ARG A 94 -4.97 -9.34 12.33
CA ARG A 94 -4.57 -8.41 11.26
C ARG A 94 -4.17 -9.18 10.00
N PHE A 95 -4.59 -8.70 8.86
CA PHE A 95 -4.13 -9.15 7.56
C PHE A 95 -3.41 -8.00 6.87
N VAL A 96 -2.11 -8.15 6.69
CA VAL A 96 -1.26 -7.19 5.98
C VAL A 96 -1.18 -7.58 4.51
N VAL A 97 -1.30 -6.61 3.63
CA VAL A 97 -1.08 -6.77 2.19
C VAL A 97 0.08 -5.90 1.75
N LEU A 98 0.97 -6.48 0.96
CA LEU A 98 2.11 -5.83 0.33
C LEU A 98 1.92 -5.91 -1.19
N PHE A 99 1.74 -4.75 -1.83
CA PHE A 99 1.66 -4.64 -3.28
C PHE A 99 3.01 -4.22 -3.85
N ASP A 100 3.37 -4.74 -5.03
CA ASP A 100 4.48 -4.20 -5.79
C ASP A 100 4.16 -2.78 -6.31
N ALA A 101 5.12 -2.12 -6.95
CA ALA A 101 5.01 -0.73 -7.36
C ALA A 101 3.81 -0.45 -8.28
N ASN A 102 3.37 -1.44 -9.05
CA ASN A 102 2.27 -1.31 -10.01
C ASN A 102 0.96 -1.94 -9.51
N GLY A 103 0.96 -2.54 -8.32
CA GLY A 103 -0.18 -3.27 -7.79
C GLY A 103 -0.54 -4.55 -8.55
N GLU A 104 0.34 -5.03 -9.43
CA GLU A 104 0.08 -6.24 -10.23
C GLU A 104 0.33 -7.53 -9.46
N HIS A 105 1.10 -7.45 -8.38
CA HIS A 105 1.39 -8.56 -7.49
C HIS A 105 1.13 -8.17 -6.05
N ALA A 106 0.55 -9.09 -5.29
CA ALA A 106 0.25 -8.89 -3.88
C ALA A 106 0.72 -10.09 -3.05
N TYR A 107 1.31 -9.77 -1.91
CA TYR A 107 1.68 -10.72 -0.86
C TYR A 107 0.86 -10.45 0.38
N GLY A 108 0.61 -11.46 1.18
CA GLY A 108 -0.16 -11.32 2.41
C GLY A 108 0.51 -11.91 3.63
N ALA A 109 0.19 -11.35 4.79
CA ALA A 109 0.56 -11.89 6.09
C ALA A 109 -0.65 -11.82 7.03
N LEU A 110 -1.04 -12.96 7.56
CA LEU A 110 -2.16 -13.09 8.50
C LEU A 110 -1.62 -13.43 9.87
N GLY A 111 -1.93 -12.62 10.86
CA GLY A 111 -1.49 -12.85 12.24
C GLY A 111 -2.03 -11.83 13.21
N GLY A 112 -1.33 -11.66 14.31
CA GLY A 112 -1.63 -10.69 15.35
C GLY A 112 -0.39 -10.45 16.20
N LYS A 113 -0.53 -9.58 17.18
CA LYS A 113 0.56 -9.16 18.06
C LYS A 113 1.29 -10.33 18.72
N ASP A 114 0.54 -11.36 19.14
CA ASP A 114 1.05 -12.48 19.94
C ASP A 114 1.27 -13.76 19.12
N ASN A 115 1.06 -13.71 17.80
CA ASN A 115 1.16 -14.88 16.92
C ASN A 115 2.17 -14.63 15.82
N ASP A 116 2.89 -15.69 15.43
CA ASP A 116 3.69 -15.64 14.21
C ASP A 116 2.77 -15.58 12.98
N PRO A 117 3.05 -14.69 12.02
CA PRO A 117 2.21 -14.56 10.85
C PRO A 117 2.36 -15.74 9.88
N ALA A 118 1.26 -16.12 9.24
CA ALA A 118 1.27 -16.96 8.07
C ALA A 118 1.40 -16.09 6.82
N PHE A 119 2.25 -16.48 5.87
CA PHE A 119 2.51 -15.72 4.64
C PHE A 119 1.87 -16.37 3.43
N TYR A 120 1.41 -15.53 2.50
CA TYR A 120 0.71 -15.95 1.28
C TYR A 120 1.26 -15.20 0.06
N GLY A 121 1.28 -15.88 -1.08
CA GLY A 121 1.73 -15.32 -2.34
C GLY A 121 3.22 -15.50 -2.64
N GLY A 122 3.95 -16.22 -1.78
CA GLY A 122 5.37 -16.53 -1.98
C GLY A 122 6.31 -15.34 -1.74
N PRO A 123 6.15 -14.54 -0.66
CA PRO A 123 7.04 -13.42 -0.40
C PRO A 123 8.46 -13.89 -0.10
N SER A 124 9.44 -13.09 -0.52
CA SER A 124 10.84 -13.25 -0.13
C SER A 124 11.03 -12.95 1.36
N GLN A 125 12.20 -13.32 1.92
CA GLN A 125 12.46 -13.05 3.35
C GLN A 125 12.37 -11.55 3.70
N PRO A 126 12.95 -10.61 2.93
CA PRO A 126 12.78 -9.18 3.21
C PRO A 126 11.33 -8.70 3.15
N GLU A 127 10.54 -9.25 2.23
CA GLU A 127 9.11 -8.96 2.12
C GLU A 127 8.32 -9.51 3.32
N GLN A 128 8.65 -10.73 3.76
CA GLN A 128 8.10 -11.31 4.98
C GLN A 128 8.42 -10.47 6.22
N ASP A 129 9.66 -10.03 6.36
CA ASP A 129 10.11 -9.22 7.50
C ASP A 129 9.34 -7.89 7.57
N ALA A 130 9.15 -7.23 6.44
CA ALA A 130 8.39 -5.98 6.36
C ALA A 130 6.92 -6.18 6.77
N MET A 131 6.28 -7.24 6.27
CA MET A 131 4.90 -7.55 6.62
C MET A 131 4.75 -8.01 8.08
N ALA A 132 5.69 -8.81 8.58
CA ALA A 132 5.67 -9.26 9.98
C ALA A 132 5.76 -8.10 10.97
N LYS A 133 6.55 -7.09 10.66
CA LYS A 133 6.62 -5.87 11.45
C LYS A 133 5.27 -5.16 11.51
N GLU A 134 4.60 -5.03 10.38
CA GLU A 134 3.28 -4.39 10.29
C GLU A 134 2.19 -5.19 11.00
N VAL A 135 2.26 -6.53 10.99
CA VAL A 135 1.33 -7.39 11.72
C VAL A 135 1.40 -7.14 13.22
N LYS A 136 2.59 -6.85 13.75
CA LYS A 136 2.84 -6.76 15.20
C LYS A 136 2.75 -5.33 15.76
N ASP A 137 2.77 -4.32 14.93
CA ASP A 137 2.64 -2.91 15.33
C ASP A 137 1.18 -2.54 15.62
#